data_68b01b6178fae710e9d6a59451abfdca
#
_entry.id   68b01b6178fae710e9d6a59451abfdca
#
_cell.length_a   1.000
_cell.length_b   1.000
_cell.length_c   1.000
_cell.angle_alpha   90.00
_cell.angle_beta   90.00
_cell.angle_gamma   90.00
#
_symmetry.space_group_name_H-M   'P 1'
#
loop_
_entity.id
_entity.type
_entity.pdbx_description
1 polymer ?
#
loop_
_entity_poly.entity_id
_entity_poly.type
_entity_poly.pdbx_seq_one_letter_code
_entity_poly.pdbx_strand_id
1 'polypeptide(L)'
;MTSLARRSSLFLAFFLLASAATVYAECAWVLWEQINAQPWSLKDGFSDADSCKRALRSGIRKSVSRYPGSEDSGANTAVIAKDSGRLTLTFACLPDTVDPRGPKGK
;
A
#
# COMPACT_ATOMS: atom_id res chain seq x y z
N MET A 1 -30.81 8.51 37.41
CA MET A 1 -30.97 7.67 36.24
C MET A 1 -30.35 8.25 34.98
N THR A 2 -30.46 9.55 34.77
CA THR A 2 -29.82 10.20 33.62
C THR A 2 -28.31 10.15 33.66
N SER A 3 -27.69 10.12 34.86
CA SER A 3 -26.23 10.06 34.99
C SER A 3 -25.64 8.73 34.52
N LEU A 4 -26.37 7.62 34.68
CA LEU A 4 -25.92 6.31 34.21
C LEU A 4 -25.91 6.21 32.68
N ALA A 5 -26.93 6.78 32.04
CA ALA A 5 -26.98 6.79 30.57
C ALA A 5 -25.85 7.63 29.97
N ARG A 6 -25.50 8.74 30.60
CA ARG A 6 -24.38 9.59 30.16
C ARG A 6 -23.06 8.86 30.27
N ARG A 7 -22.82 8.10 31.33
CA ARG A 7 -21.61 7.32 31.52
C ARG A 7 -21.47 6.25 30.45
N SER A 8 -22.56 5.59 30.10
CA SER A 8 -22.57 4.58 29.06
C SER A 8 -22.19 5.17 27.69
N SER A 9 -22.72 6.36 27.38
CA SER A 9 -22.40 7.04 26.13
C SER A 9 -20.91 7.40 26.03
N LEU A 10 -20.33 7.88 27.12
CA LEU A 10 -18.91 8.21 27.18
C LEU A 10 -18.02 6.97 26.96
N PHE A 11 -18.41 5.84 27.54
CA PHE A 11 -17.70 4.60 27.36
C PHE A 11 -17.71 4.13 25.89
N LEU A 12 -18.84 4.22 25.22
CA LEU A 12 -18.98 3.86 23.83
C LEU A 12 -18.10 4.73 22.92
N ALA A 13 -18.06 6.03 23.17
CA ALA A 13 -17.24 6.95 22.39
C ALA A 13 -15.75 6.62 22.53
N PHE A 14 -15.31 6.29 23.74
CA PHE A 14 -13.93 5.91 23.99
C PHE A 14 -13.56 4.61 23.27
N PHE A 15 -14.47 3.64 23.25
CA PHE A 15 -14.25 2.38 22.54
C PHE A 15 -14.11 2.58 21.05
N LEU A 16 -14.90 3.45 20.45
CA LEU A 16 -14.83 3.74 19.01
C LEU A 16 -13.49 4.37 18.64
N LEU A 17 -12.96 5.27 19.48
CA LEU A 17 -11.66 5.89 19.25
C LEU A 17 -10.53 4.87 19.32
N ALA A 18 -10.58 3.94 20.26
CA ALA A 18 -9.60 2.88 20.39
C ALA A 18 -9.61 1.95 19.17
N SER A 19 -10.80 1.64 18.64
CA SER A 19 -10.93 0.81 17.43
C SER A 19 -10.33 1.49 16.22
N ALA A 20 -10.53 2.80 16.07
CA ALA A 20 -9.95 3.55 14.96
C ALA A 20 -8.42 3.54 15.03
N ALA A 21 -7.83 3.68 16.22
CA ALA A 21 -6.39 3.62 16.39
C ALA A 21 -5.84 2.24 16.02
N THR A 22 -6.56 1.16 16.35
CA THR A 22 -6.18 -0.20 16.00
C THR A 22 -6.17 -0.40 14.48
N VAL A 23 -7.15 0.14 13.78
CA VAL A 23 -7.21 0.05 12.31
C VAL A 23 -5.99 0.72 11.67
N TYR A 24 -5.57 1.87 12.19
CA TYR A 24 -4.36 2.54 11.70
C TYR A 24 -3.11 1.70 11.91
N ALA A 25 -3.01 1.02 13.05
CA ALA A 25 -1.86 0.17 13.34
C ALA A 25 -1.80 -1.06 12.42
N GLU A 26 -2.95 -1.54 11.93
CA GLU A 26 -3.01 -2.69 11.04
C GLU A 26 -2.50 -2.40 9.63
N CYS A 27 -2.45 -1.13 9.21
CA CYS A 27 -1.95 -0.74 7.90
C CYS A 27 -0.53 -0.18 8.02
N ALA A 28 0.38 -0.98 8.61
CA ALA A 28 1.74 -0.53 8.90
C ALA A 28 2.66 -0.57 7.69
N TRP A 29 2.30 -1.30 6.64
CA TRP A 29 3.10 -1.43 5.43
C TRP A 29 2.29 -1.03 4.21
N VAL A 30 2.93 -0.32 3.29
CA VAL A 30 2.27 0.22 2.11
C VAL A 30 2.99 -0.26 0.86
N LEU A 31 2.21 -0.73 -0.12
CA LEU A 31 2.70 -1.09 -1.42
C LEU A 31 2.59 0.12 -2.34
N TRP A 32 3.72 0.55 -2.87
CA TRP A 32 3.83 1.66 -3.80
C TRP A 32 4.15 1.17 -5.20
N GLU A 33 3.70 1.90 -6.20
CA GLU A 33 3.98 1.60 -7.61
C GLU A 33 4.47 2.86 -8.31
N GLN A 34 5.49 2.70 -9.13
CA GLN A 34 5.99 3.76 -9.99
C GLN A 34 5.96 3.28 -11.44
N ILE A 35 5.37 4.07 -12.31
CA ILE A 35 5.29 3.80 -13.74
C ILE A 35 6.32 4.70 -14.42
N ASN A 36 7.34 4.11 -15.04
CA ASN A 36 8.45 4.84 -15.64
C ASN A 36 9.09 5.80 -14.62
N ALA A 37 9.26 7.05 -14.96
CA ALA A 37 9.84 8.06 -14.07
C ALA A 37 8.77 8.95 -13.41
N GLN A 38 7.52 8.53 -13.44
CA GLN A 38 6.43 9.32 -12.85
C GLN A 38 6.42 9.21 -11.32
N PRO A 39 5.71 10.09 -10.63
CA PRO A 39 5.64 10.01 -9.16
C PRO A 39 5.06 8.68 -8.69
N TRP A 40 5.54 8.25 -7.53
CA TRP A 40 5.04 7.04 -6.89
C TRP A 40 3.56 7.19 -6.56
N SER A 41 2.80 6.12 -6.74
CA SER A 41 1.40 6.06 -6.35
C SER A 41 1.17 4.94 -5.35
N LEU A 42 0.24 5.17 -4.43
CA LEU A 42 -0.11 4.21 -3.40
C LEU A 42 -1.06 3.16 -3.99
N LYS A 43 -0.72 1.88 -3.81
CA LYS A 43 -1.54 0.78 -4.32
C LYS A 43 -2.41 0.17 -3.24
N ASP A 44 -1.82 -0.19 -2.09
CA ASP A 44 -2.56 -0.91 -1.05
C ASP A 44 -1.80 -0.86 0.27
N GLY A 45 -2.50 -1.19 1.36
CA GLY A 45 -1.92 -1.27 2.70
C GLY A 45 -1.99 -2.67 3.26
N PHE A 46 -1.02 -3.02 4.11
CA PHE A 46 -0.89 -4.35 4.69
C PHE A 46 -0.49 -4.25 6.15
N SER A 47 -0.88 -5.26 6.93
CA SER A 47 -0.56 -5.31 8.35
C SER A 47 0.90 -5.69 8.64
N ASP A 48 1.54 -6.42 7.72
CA ASP A 48 2.92 -6.87 7.90
C ASP A 48 3.69 -6.83 6.57
N ALA A 49 5.01 -6.88 6.69
CA ALA A 49 5.90 -6.79 5.54
C ALA A 49 5.76 -7.99 4.60
N ASP A 50 5.55 -9.18 5.14
CA ASP A 50 5.46 -10.39 4.33
C ASP A 50 4.23 -10.37 3.43
N SER A 51 3.09 -9.92 3.95
CA SER A 51 1.87 -9.78 3.15
C SER A 51 2.07 -8.77 2.02
N CYS A 52 2.74 -7.65 2.31
CA CYS A 52 3.05 -6.65 1.31
C CYS A 52 3.96 -7.22 0.21
N LYS A 53 5.00 -7.96 0.59
CA LYS A 53 5.94 -8.57 -0.37
C LYS A 53 5.27 -9.62 -1.23
N ARG A 54 4.36 -10.42 -0.67
CA ARG A 54 3.59 -11.39 -1.46
C ARG A 54 2.71 -10.71 -2.48
N ALA A 55 2.06 -9.62 -2.09
CA ALA A 55 1.24 -8.83 -3.00
C ALA A 55 2.08 -8.20 -4.11
N LEU A 56 3.27 -7.72 -3.77
CA LEU A 56 4.22 -7.16 -4.73
C LEU A 56 4.60 -8.20 -5.78
N ARG A 57 5.01 -9.40 -5.35
CA ARG A 57 5.40 -10.46 -6.28
C ARG A 57 4.22 -10.93 -7.13
N SER A 58 3.04 -11.03 -6.54
CA SER A 58 1.83 -11.38 -7.28
C SER A 58 1.51 -10.32 -8.34
N GLY A 59 1.66 -9.05 -8.00
CA GLY A 59 1.43 -7.95 -8.93
C GLY A 59 2.37 -7.99 -10.11
N ILE A 60 3.66 -8.26 -9.86
CA ILE A 60 4.65 -8.39 -10.93
C ILE A 60 4.29 -9.56 -11.85
N ARG A 61 4.00 -10.72 -11.28
CA ARG A 61 3.64 -11.91 -12.07
C ARG A 61 2.39 -11.69 -12.92
N LYS A 62 1.37 -11.06 -12.35
CA LYS A 62 0.14 -10.76 -13.07
C LYS A 62 0.39 -9.80 -14.22
N SER A 63 1.19 -8.77 -13.99
CA SER A 63 1.51 -7.80 -15.02
C SER A 63 2.29 -8.43 -16.16
N VAL A 64 3.29 -9.25 -15.83
CA VAL A 64 4.11 -9.93 -16.85
C VAL A 64 3.27 -10.92 -17.65
N SER A 65 2.38 -11.67 -17.01
CA SER A 65 1.57 -12.66 -17.71
C SER A 65 0.47 -12.05 -18.57
N ARG A 66 0.02 -10.85 -18.22
CA ARG A 66 -1.04 -10.16 -18.96
C ARG A 66 -0.58 -9.64 -20.32
N TYR A 67 0.70 -9.27 -20.42
CA TYR A 67 1.26 -8.65 -21.63
C TYR A 67 2.38 -9.51 -22.17
N PRO A 68 2.13 -10.26 -23.26
CA PRO A 68 3.18 -11.12 -23.86
C PRO A 68 4.42 -10.32 -24.25
N GLY A 69 5.59 -10.89 -24.01
CA GLY A 69 6.85 -10.20 -24.25
C GLY A 69 7.36 -9.38 -23.08
N SER A 70 6.60 -9.34 -22.00
CA SER A 70 7.02 -8.67 -20.77
C SER A 70 7.94 -9.57 -19.96
N GLU A 71 8.74 -8.97 -19.07
CA GLU A 71 9.68 -9.72 -18.25
C GLU A 71 9.82 -9.13 -16.85
N ASP A 72 10.10 -9.99 -15.89
CA ASP A 72 10.49 -9.59 -14.55
C ASP A 72 12.00 -9.31 -14.58
N SER A 73 12.38 -8.05 -14.45
CA SER A 73 13.79 -7.65 -14.53
C SER A 73 14.50 -7.73 -13.18
N GLY A 74 13.85 -8.23 -12.15
CA GLY A 74 14.42 -8.28 -10.80
C GLY A 74 14.29 -6.94 -10.08
N ALA A 75 14.79 -6.88 -8.85
CA ALA A 75 14.75 -5.65 -8.03
C ALA A 75 13.35 -5.02 -7.95
N ASN A 76 12.32 -5.87 -7.85
CA ASN A 76 10.91 -5.45 -7.76
C ASN A 76 10.44 -4.63 -8.97
N THR A 77 11.03 -4.88 -10.12
CA THR A 77 10.74 -4.14 -11.34
C THR A 77 10.30 -5.11 -12.44
N ALA A 78 9.31 -4.71 -13.21
CA ALA A 78 8.86 -5.45 -14.38
C ALA A 78 8.90 -4.54 -15.60
N VAL A 79 9.36 -5.07 -16.73
CA VAL A 79 9.33 -4.37 -18.01
C VAL A 79 8.15 -4.93 -18.79
N ILE A 80 7.16 -4.11 -19.04
CA ILE A 80 5.91 -4.51 -19.66
C ILE A 80 5.94 -4.11 -21.14
N ALA A 81 5.76 -5.10 -22.00
CA ALA A 81 5.62 -4.86 -23.44
C ALA A 81 4.17 -4.45 -23.72
N LYS A 82 3.97 -3.23 -24.21
CA LYS A 82 2.64 -2.69 -24.45
C LYS A 82 2.62 -1.94 -25.77
N ASP A 83 1.80 -2.41 -26.69
CA ASP A 83 1.61 -1.80 -28.01
C ASP A 83 2.93 -1.55 -28.74
N SER A 84 3.30 -0.28 -28.91
CA SER A 84 4.50 0.08 -29.65
C SER A 84 5.68 0.45 -28.74
N GLY A 85 5.60 0.16 -27.43
CA GLY A 85 6.64 0.58 -26.52
C GLY A 85 6.79 -0.33 -25.32
N ARG A 86 7.67 0.08 -24.45
CA ARG A 86 7.90 -0.63 -23.18
C ARG A 86 7.64 0.31 -22.01
N LEU A 87 7.10 -0.29 -20.95
CA LEU A 87 6.70 0.41 -19.73
C LEU A 87 7.45 -0.25 -18.59
N THR A 88 8.08 0.54 -17.73
CA THR A 88 8.75 0.02 -16.54
C THR A 88 7.87 0.23 -15.33
N LEU A 89 7.53 -0.88 -14.65
CA LEU A 89 6.80 -0.85 -13.38
C LEU A 89 7.75 -1.19 -12.25
N THR A 90 7.83 -0.32 -11.27
CA THR A 90 8.64 -0.53 -10.07
C THR A 90 7.72 -0.54 -8.86
N PHE A 91 7.91 -1.51 -7.98
CA PHE A 91 7.11 -1.66 -6.77
C PHE A 91 8.00 -1.54 -5.54
N ALA A 92 7.43 -1.07 -4.45
CA ALA A 92 8.13 -0.98 -3.18
C ALA A 92 7.17 -1.23 -2.03
N CYS A 93 7.62 -2.05 -1.07
CA CYS A 93 6.93 -2.24 0.20
C CYS A 93 7.67 -1.43 1.25
N LEU A 94 7.03 -0.39 1.76
CA LEU A 94 7.64 0.54 2.72
C LEU A 94 6.76 0.66 3.95
N PRO A 95 7.37 0.91 5.13
CA PRO A 95 6.57 1.27 6.31
C PRO A 95 5.71 2.50 6.01
N ASP A 96 4.56 2.60 6.66
CA ASP A 96 3.64 3.71 6.43
C ASP A 96 4.23 5.08 6.78
N THR A 97 5.30 5.10 7.57
CA THR A 97 6.02 6.32 7.93
C THR A 97 6.96 6.81 6.83
N VAL A 98 7.20 5.99 5.80
CA VAL A 98 8.12 6.32 4.71
C VAL A 98 7.31 6.62 3.45
N ASP A 99 7.49 7.80 2.90
CA ASP A 99 6.85 8.20 1.65
C ASP A 99 7.93 8.31 0.57
N PRO A 100 7.88 7.45 -0.48
CA PRO A 100 8.91 7.47 -1.53
C PRO A 100 8.86 8.71 -2.40
N ARG A 101 7.80 9.51 -2.30
CA ARG A 101 7.71 10.79 -3.01
C ARG A 101 8.54 11.88 -2.37
N GLY A 102 9.09 11.61 -1.18
CA GLY A 102 9.89 12.55 -0.44
C GLY A 102 9.11 13.22 0.70
N PRO A 103 9.77 14.01 1.52
CA PRO A 103 9.11 14.68 2.65
C PRO A 103 8.00 15.61 2.18
N LYS A 104 6.90 15.62 2.90
CA LYS A 104 5.81 16.53 2.61
C LYS A 104 6.23 17.96 2.84
N GLY A 105 5.75 18.87 2.01
CA GLY A 105 6.07 20.28 2.12
C GLY A 105 7.24 20.72 1.26
N LYS A 106 7.78 19.85 0.47
CA LYS A 106 8.81 20.18 -0.51
C LYS A 106 8.27 20.31 -1.91
#